data_bd4e7193587bc903a88aa6001dbe0381
#
_entry.id   bd4e7193587bc903a88aa6001dbe0381
#
_cell.length_a   1.000
_cell.length_b   1.000
_cell.length_c   1.000
_cell.angle_alpha   90.00
_cell.angle_beta   90.00
_cell.angle_gamma   90.00
#
_symmetry.space_group_name_H-M   'P 1'
#
loop_
_entity.id
_entity.type
_entity.pdbx_description
1 polymer ?
#
loop_
_entity_poly.entity_id
_entity_poly.type
_entity_poly.pdbx_seq_one_letter_code
_entity_poly.pdbx_strand_id
1 'polypeptide(L)'
;MTLTDDPKTLVSTAWLAAHRSDPDLRVIDASWYLPDMGRNAKAEYQAAHIPGARFFDIDEITDSRSNLPHMAPPPEKFVSRMRAMGIGDGHQVVIYDGAGLFSAARVWWTFRLMGKTDVAVLDGGFPKWRAEGREIEDMPPILRDRHMTVSRQNHLVKDVTQVAHAAKLGEAEIIDARGAARFKGEVPEPRPGLRSGHIPGSKNVPYATLLNADGTAGPGTCNNWTSSGDGSFRWLTGSPRRKPRRTGSAPS
;
A
#
# COMPACT_ATOMS: atom_id res chain seq x y z
N MET A 1 -15.08 0.60 -16.65
CA MET A 1 -14.22 1.80 -16.61
C MET A 1 -12.78 1.33 -16.72
N THR A 2 -12.03 1.82 -17.69
CA THR A 2 -10.61 1.47 -17.84
C THR A 2 -9.83 2.21 -16.75
N LEU A 3 -8.93 1.50 -16.06
CA LEU A 3 -8.00 2.11 -15.12
C LEU A 3 -7.19 3.19 -15.85
N THR A 4 -7.09 4.38 -15.30
CA THR A 4 -6.14 5.39 -15.77
C THR A 4 -4.83 5.17 -15.03
N ASP A 5 -3.78 4.82 -15.77
CA ASP A 5 -2.46 4.58 -15.19
C ASP A 5 -1.91 5.85 -14.55
N ASP A 6 -1.53 5.76 -13.28
CA ASP A 6 -0.81 6.81 -12.55
C ASP A 6 0.49 6.23 -11.97
N PRO A 7 1.65 6.57 -12.55
CA PRO A 7 2.95 6.06 -12.10
C PRO A 7 3.34 6.44 -10.66
N LYS A 8 2.51 7.22 -9.97
CA LYS A 8 2.72 7.58 -8.55
C LYS A 8 1.81 6.84 -7.58
N THR A 9 0.81 6.12 -8.10
CA THR A 9 -0.15 5.39 -7.25
C THR A 9 -0.43 3.99 -7.73
N LEU A 10 -0.99 3.82 -8.93
CA LEU A 10 -1.45 2.53 -9.45
C LEU A 10 -1.27 2.46 -10.96
N VAL A 11 -0.69 1.36 -11.45
CA VAL A 11 -0.48 1.12 -12.87
C VAL A 11 -1.01 -0.25 -13.29
N SER A 12 -1.46 -0.36 -14.53
CA SER A 12 -1.93 -1.61 -15.11
C SER A 12 -0.77 -2.55 -15.48
N THR A 13 -1.08 -3.83 -15.65
CA THR A 13 -0.14 -4.81 -16.19
C THR A 13 0.28 -4.48 -17.63
N ALA A 14 -0.59 -3.83 -18.41
CA ALA A 14 -0.27 -3.36 -19.76
C ALA A 14 0.76 -2.22 -19.71
N TRP A 15 0.58 -1.26 -18.80
CA TRP A 15 1.54 -0.18 -18.58
C TRP A 15 2.91 -0.74 -18.19
N LEU A 16 2.97 -1.63 -17.20
CA LEU A 16 4.23 -2.23 -16.77
C LEU A 16 4.91 -3.00 -17.91
N ALA A 17 4.17 -3.77 -18.70
CA ALA A 17 4.72 -4.51 -19.83
C ALA A 17 5.35 -3.58 -20.88
N ALA A 18 4.75 -2.43 -21.13
CA ALA A 18 5.29 -1.43 -22.07
C ALA A 18 6.56 -0.73 -21.57
N HIS A 19 6.70 -0.56 -20.24
CA HIS A 19 7.79 0.20 -19.62
C HIS A 19 8.86 -0.68 -18.94
N ARG A 20 8.67 -2.00 -18.91
CA ARG A 20 9.56 -2.92 -18.20
C ARG A 20 11.04 -2.82 -18.62
N SER A 21 11.29 -2.50 -19.88
CA SER A 21 12.63 -2.34 -20.43
C SER A 21 13.25 -0.96 -20.19
N ASP A 22 12.53 -0.04 -19.57
CA ASP A 22 13.05 1.29 -19.30
C ASP A 22 14.20 1.20 -18.28
N PRO A 23 15.37 1.83 -18.57
CA PRO A 23 16.56 1.67 -17.74
C PRO A 23 16.39 2.19 -16.33
N ASP A 24 15.45 3.12 -16.12
CA ASP A 24 15.17 3.75 -14.83
C ASP A 24 13.97 3.13 -14.10
N LEU A 25 13.31 2.11 -14.68
CA LEU A 25 12.25 1.40 -13.97
C LEU A 25 12.81 0.27 -13.12
N ARG A 26 12.25 0.10 -11.93
CA ARG A 26 12.56 -1.00 -11.00
C ARG A 26 11.27 -1.67 -10.54
N VAL A 27 11.22 -2.99 -10.67
CA VAL A 27 10.10 -3.80 -10.21
C VAL A 27 10.45 -4.43 -8.87
N ILE A 28 9.49 -4.44 -7.94
CA ILE A 28 9.63 -5.03 -6.60
C ILE A 28 8.52 -6.04 -6.38
N ASP A 29 8.90 -7.25 -5.99
CA ASP A 29 8.01 -8.21 -5.36
C ASP A 29 7.96 -7.93 -3.86
N ALA A 30 6.81 -7.51 -3.39
CA ALA A 30 6.52 -7.20 -2.00
C ALA A 30 5.58 -8.25 -1.36
N SER A 31 5.59 -9.46 -1.88
CA SER A 31 4.73 -10.55 -1.39
C SER A 31 5.00 -10.82 0.08
N TRP A 32 3.93 -10.89 0.83
CA TRP A 32 3.91 -11.30 2.23
C TRP A 32 2.56 -11.93 2.53
N TYR A 33 2.54 -12.94 3.37
CA TYR A 33 1.34 -13.70 3.68
C TYR A 33 1.13 -13.86 5.17
N LEU A 34 -0.12 -13.96 5.60
CA LEU A 34 -0.44 -14.33 6.98
C LEU A 34 -0.02 -15.80 7.24
N PRO A 35 0.39 -16.14 8.48
CA PRO A 35 0.86 -17.50 8.80
C PRO A 35 -0.15 -18.61 8.49
N ASP A 36 -1.45 -18.32 8.61
CA ASP A 36 -2.56 -19.24 8.32
C ASP A 36 -2.80 -19.50 6.83
N MET A 37 -2.21 -18.70 5.95
CA MET A 37 -2.29 -18.92 4.50
C MET A 37 -1.39 -20.06 3.99
N GLY A 38 -0.43 -20.55 4.80
CA GLY A 38 0.45 -21.65 4.44
C GLY A 38 1.34 -21.40 3.22
N ARG A 39 1.59 -20.12 2.87
CA ARG A 39 2.38 -19.69 1.71
C ARG A 39 3.76 -19.19 2.14
N ASN A 40 4.73 -19.30 1.24
CA ASN A 40 6.10 -18.78 1.46
C ASN A 40 6.46 -17.80 0.34
N ALA A 41 6.39 -16.51 0.65
CA ALA A 41 6.59 -15.44 -0.32
C ALA A 41 7.97 -15.49 -1.01
N LYS A 42 9.03 -15.77 -0.24
CA LYS A 42 10.39 -15.84 -0.79
C LYS A 42 10.58 -17.06 -1.70
N ALA A 43 10.03 -18.21 -1.33
CA ALA A 43 10.10 -19.41 -2.16
C ALA A 43 9.28 -19.24 -3.45
N GLU A 44 8.11 -18.60 -3.37
CA GLU A 44 7.29 -18.29 -4.53
C GLU A 44 7.97 -17.32 -5.49
N TYR A 45 8.60 -16.25 -4.96
CA TYR A 45 9.42 -15.34 -5.76
C TYR A 45 10.58 -16.08 -6.45
N GLN A 46 11.27 -16.96 -5.76
CA GLN A 46 12.38 -17.74 -6.34
C GLN A 46 11.91 -18.71 -7.42
N ALA A 47 10.69 -19.23 -7.30
CA ALA A 47 10.12 -20.13 -8.30
C ALA A 47 9.62 -19.39 -9.56
N ALA A 48 9.05 -18.20 -9.39
CA ALA A 48 8.55 -17.38 -10.50
C ALA A 48 8.26 -15.95 -10.06
N HIS A 49 8.75 -14.97 -10.80
CA HIS A 49 8.50 -13.55 -10.59
C HIS A 49 8.43 -12.77 -11.91
N ILE A 50 8.00 -11.51 -11.86
CA ILE A 50 8.04 -10.61 -13.03
C ILE A 50 9.51 -10.33 -13.38
N PRO A 51 9.92 -10.46 -14.66
CA PRO A 51 11.31 -10.31 -15.04
C PRO A 51 11.97 -9.01 -14.52
N GLY A 52 13.15 -9.16 -13.92
CA GLY A 52 13.90 -8.07 -13.30
C GLY A 52 13.37 -7.62 -11.92
N ALA A 53 12.36 -8.29 -11.38
CA ALA A 53 11.83 -7.95 -10.05
C ALA A 53 12.84 -8.27 -8.94
N ARG A 54 12.78 -7.52 -7.85
CA ARG A 54 13.56 -7.64 -6.64
C ARG A 54 12.67 -7.98 -5.48
N PHE A 55 13.04 -8.95 -4.66
CA PHE A 55 12.25 -9.31 -3.49
C PHE A 55 12.46 -8.33 -2.34
N PHE A 56 11.38 -7.71 -1.87
CA PHE A 56 11.36 -6.86 -0.69
C PHE A 56 10.83 -7.66 0.51
N ASP A 57 11.72 -8.07 1.39
CA ASP A 57 11.36 -8.81 2.59
C ASP A 57 10.76 -7.85 3.63
N ILE A 58 9.42 -7.91 3.78
CA ILE A 58 8.68 -7.05 4.72
C ILE A 58 9.04 -7.36 6.18
N ASP A 59 9.37 -8.61 6.49
CA ASP A 59 9.74 -9.01 7.85
C ASP A 59 11.15 -8.56 8.22
N GLU A 60 12.06 -8.53 7.24
CA GLU A 60 13.43 -8.06 7.43
C GLU A 60 13.52 -6.53 7.44
N ILE A 61 12.82 -5.83 6.52
CA ILE A 61 12.90 -4.37 6.35
C ILE A 61 11.92 -3.69 7.32
N THR A 62 12.19 -3.85 8.60
CA THR A 62 11.41 -3.30 9.73
C THR A 62 12.32 -2.65 10.76
N ASP A 63 11.75 -1.95 11.74
CA ASP A 63 12.50 -1.46 12.90
C ASP A 63 12.78 -2.62 13.87
N SER A 64 14.00 -3.13 13.84
CA SER A 64 14.45 -4.24 14.70
C SER A 64 14.60 -3.87 16.19
N ARG A 65 14.48 -2.59 16.55
CA ARG A 65 14.50 -2.11 17.94
C ARG A 65 13.13 -2.23 18.60
N SER A 66 12.08 -2.44 17.82
CA SER A 66 10.72 -2.61 18.33
C SER A 66 10.37 -4.09 18.49
N ASN A 67 9.70 -4.40 19.58
CA ASN A 67 9.11 -5.74 19.81
C ASN A 67 7.78 -5.92 19.05
N LEU A 68 7.28 -4.87 18.40
CA LEU A 68 6.08 -4.93 17.57
C LEU A 68 6.47 -5.34 16.14
N PRO A 69 5.71 -6.26 15.52
CA PRO A 69 6.00 -6.70 14.17
C PRO A 69 5.73 -5.61 13.14
N HIS A 70 6.52 -5.61 12.05
CA HIS A 70 6.34 -4.76 10.88
C HIS A 70 6.32 -3.24 11.15
N MET A 71 7.02 -2.81 12.20
CA MET A 71 7.19 -1.38 12.42
C MET A 71 7.98 -0.75 11.27
N ALA A 72 7.66 0.51 10.95
CA ALA A 72 8.33 1.21 9.86
C ALA A 72 9.86 1.22 10.07
N PRO A 73 10.65 0.84 9.05
CA PRO A 73 12.10 0.78 9.19
C PRO A 73 12.69 2.17 9.51
N PRO A 74 13.82 2.23 10.20
CA PRO A 74 14.58 3.47 10.31
C PRO A 74 15.19 3.83 8.95
N PRO A 75 15.40 5.13 8.66
CA PRO A 75 15.89 5.60 7.36
C PRO A 75 17.17 4.91 6.90
N GLU A 76 18.13 4.73 7.78
CA GLU A 76 19.42 4.12 7.50
C GLU A 76 19.30 2.65 7.05
N LYS A 77 18.40 1.90 7.66
CA LYS A 77 18.11 0.52 7.25
C LYS A 77 17.45 0.48 5.88
N PHE A 78 16.44 1.33 5.66
CA PHE A 78 15.77 1.43 4.38
C PHE A 78 16.75 1.77 3.25
N VAL A 79 17.57 2.82 3.42
CA VAL A 79 18.61 3.21 2.45
C VAL A 79 19.55 2.05 2.14
N SER A 80 20.07 1.38 3.18
CA SER A 80 21.00 0.26 3.01
C SER A 80 20.39 -0.85 2.15
N ARG A 81 19.12 -1.20 2.40
CA ARG A 81 18.43 -2.26 1.65
C ARG A 81 18.09 -1.84 0.22
N MET A 82 17.62 -0.62 0.00
CA MET A 82 17.31 -0.12 -1.34
C MET A 82 18.55 -0.03 -2.21
N ARG A 83 19.67 0.45 -1.65
CA ARG A 83 20.96 0.48 -2.35
C ARG A 83 21.39 -0.91 -2.79
N ALA A 84 21.38 -1.88 -1.87
CA ALA A 84 21.74 -3.27 -2.16
C ALA A 84 20.81 -3.90 -3.21
N MET A 85 19.54 -3.49 -3.25
CA MET A 85 18.58 -3.91 -4.28
C MET A 85 18.74 -3.15 -5.62
N GLY A 86 19.70 -2.25 -5.74
CA GLY A 86 19.92 -1.46 -6.94
C GLY A 86 18.84 -0.41 -7.21
N ILE A 87 18.20 0.09 -6.14
CA ILE A 87 17.17 1.12 -6.20
C ILE A 87 17.76 2.44 -5.70
N GLY A 88 17.60 3.51 -6.47
CA GLY A 88 18.11 4.84 -6.16
C GLY A 88 17.13 5.96 -6.50
N ASP A 89 17.59 7.20 -6.33
CA ASP A 89 16.75 8.39 -6.45
C ASP A 89 16.08 8.56 -7.81
N GLY A 90 16.82 8.28 -8.90
CA GLY A 90 16.34 8.46 -10.28
C GLY A 90 15.40 7.36 -10.79
N HIS A 91 15.08 6.34 -9.97
CA HIS A 91 14.27 5.23 -10.47
C HIS A 91 12.78 5.42 -10.21
N GLN A 92 11.97 5.12 -11.22
CA GLN A 92 10.56 4.78 -11.07
C GLN A 92 10.45 3.39 -10.45
N VAL A 93 9.63 3.20 -9.44
CA VAL A 93 9.44 1.90 -8.77
C VAL A 93 8.02 1.41 -8.99
N VAL A 94 7.85 0.17 -9.42
CA VAL A 94 6.55 -0.52 -9.47
C VAL A 94 6.58 -1.70 -8.52
N ILE A 95 5.60 -1.78 -7.64
CA ILE A 95 5.52 -2.77 -6.57
C ILE A 95 4.32 -3.67 -6.81
N TYR A 96 4.52 -4.97 -6.72
CA TYR A 96 3.43 -5.95 -6.78
C TYR A 96 3.51 -6.94 -5.64
N ASP A 97 2.46 -7.72 -5.45
CA ASP A 97 2.47 -8.90 -4.58
C ASP A 97 1.79 -10.12 -5.21
N GLY A 98 1.99 -11.26 -4.60
CA GLY A 98 1.48 -12.55 -5.07
C GLY A 98 0.02 -12.84 -4.69
N ALA A 99 -0.69 -11.88 -4.08
CA ALA A 99 -2.10 -12.01 -3.69
C ALA A 99 -3.01 -11.02 -4.43
N GLY A 100 -2.44 -10.09 -5.22
CA GLY A 100 -3.17 -9.06 -5.95
C GLY A 100 -2.88 -7.67 -5.41
N LEU A 101 -3.65 -7.15 -4.47
CA LEU A 101 -3.44 -5.87 -3.80
C LEU A 101 -3.50 -6.09 -2.28
N PHE A 102 -2.57 -6.84 -1.72
CA PHE A 102 -2.55 -7.20 -0.31
C PHE A 102 -1.41 -6.52 0.46
N SER A 103 -0.17 -6.87 0.15
CA SER A 103 1.03 -6.36 0.85
C SER A 103 1.78 -5.26 0.08
N ALA A 104 1.59 -5.17 -1.23
CA ALA A 104 2.25 -4.18 -2.07
C ALA A 104 1.98 -2.74 -1.63
N ALA A 105 0.76 -2.42 -1.20
CA ALA A 105 0.39 -1.09 -0.70
C ALA A 105 1.19 -0.69 0.55
N ARG A 106 1.55 -1.66 1.42
CA ARG A 106 2.42 -1.41 2.57
C ARG A 106 3.81 -0.95 2.15
N VAL A 107 4.40 -1.59 1.14
CA VAL A 107 5.73 -1.25 0.65
C VAL A 107 5.69 0.08 -0.12
N TRP A 108 4.65 0.32 -0.93
CA TRP A 108 4.40 1.63 -1.55
C TRP A 108 4.37 2.76 -0.50
N TRP A 109 3.60 2.58 0.57
CA TRP A 109 3.55 3.53 1.68
C TRP A 109 4.92 3.72 2.35
N THR A 110 5.71 2.65 2.49
CA THR A 110 7.06 2.73 3.08
C THR A 110 7.98 3.62 2.23
N PHE A 111 7.94 3.51 0.90
CA PHE A 111 8.66 4.42 0.01
C PHE A 111 8.20 5.87 0.18
N ARG A 112 6.89 6.10 0.23
CA ARG A 112 6.32 7.44 0.47
C ARG A 112 6.74 8.00 1.81
N LEU A 113 6.75 7.18 2.85
CA LEU A 113 7.24 7.56 4.18
C LEU A 113 8.70 8.00 4.13
N MET A 114 9.52 7.37 3.28
CA MET A 114 10.93 7.72 3.09
C MET A 114 11.16 8.86 2.09
N GLY A 115 10.08 9.46 1.58
CA GLY A 115 10.12 10.65 0.73
C GLY A 115 10.21 10.37 -0.77
N LYS A 116 10.18 9.10 -1.21
CA LYS A 116 10.16 8.75 -2.63
C LYS A 116 8.73 8.77 -3.17
N THR A 117 8.50 9.59 -4.20
CA THR A 117 7.17 9.79 -4.80
C THR A 117 6.96 9.01 -6.10
N ASP A 118 8.04 8.69 -6.81
CA ASP A 118 7.98 7.95 -8.08
C ASP A 118 7.86 6.45 -7.78
N VAL A 119 6.71 6.07 -7.24
CA VAL A 119 6.40 4.70 -6.83
C VAL A 119 4.92 4.42 -7.03
N ALA A 120 4.61 3.30 -7.69
CA ALA A 120 3.25 2.83 -7.95
C ALA A 120 3.07 1.37 -7.54
N VAL A 121 1.83 0.96 -7.36
CA VAL A 121 1.44 -0.44 -7.17
C VAL A 121 0.94 -1.00 -8.50
N LEU A 122 1.23 -2.26 -8.79
CA LEU A 122 0.73 -2.98 -9.95
C LEU A 122 -0.69 -3.50 -9.68
N ASP A 123 -1.66 -3.04 -10.44
CA ASP A 123 -3.06 -3.45 -10.31
C ASP A 123 -3.25 -4.94 -10.62
N GLY A 124 -3.84 -5.68 -9.68
CA GLY A 124 -4.02 -7.13 -9.75
C GLY A 124 -2.75 -7.96 -9.48
N GLY A 125 -1.60 -7.32 -9.28
CA GLY A 125 -0.34 -7.94 -8.88
C GLY A 125 0.14 -9.09 -9.78
N PHE A 126 0.87 -10.04 -9.18
CA PHE A 126 1.41 -11.20 -9.90
C PHE A 126 0.32 -12.17 -10.41
N PRO A 127 -0.80 -12.39 -9.70
CA PRO A 127 -1.87 -13.24 -10.23
C PRO A 127 -2.41 -12.77 -11.59
N LYS A 128 -2.69 -11.47 -11.73
CA LYS A 128 -3.16 -10.89 -12.99
C LYS A 128 -2.10 -10.97 -14.09
N TRP A 129 -0.83 -10.64 -13.76
CA TRP A 129 0.29 -10.73 -14.68
C TRP A 129 0.39 -12.14 -15.30
N ARG A 130 0.31 -13.18 -14.47
CA ARG A 130 0.33 -14.59 -14.91
C ARG A 130 -0.91 -14.98 -15.70
N ALA A 131 -2.10 -14.56 -15.26
CA ALA A 131 -3.37 -14.88 -15.95
C ALA A 131 -3.41 -14.30 -17.37
N GLU A 132 -2.71 -13.19 -17.63
CA GLU A 132 -2.53 -12.60 -18.95
C GLU A 132 -1.46 -13.31 -19.81
N GLY A 133 -0.85 -14.37 -19.31
CA GLY A 133 0.20 -15.11 -20.03
C GLY A 133 1.48 -14.31 -20.26
N ARG A 134 1.76 -13.32 -19.42
CA ARG A 134 2.96 -12.48 -19.55
C ARG A 134 4.21 -13.24 -19.09
N GLU A 135 5.36 -12.76 -19.56
CA GLU A 135 6.68 -13.33 -19.26
C GLU A 135 6.97 -13.34 -17.75
N ILE A 136 7.51 -14.46 -17.29
CA ILE A 136 7.99 -14.67 -15.92
C ILE A 136 9.39 -15.26 -15.94
N GLU A 137 10.16 -15.06 -14.88
CA GLU A 137 11.48 -15.66 -14.71
C GLU A 137 11.67 -16.19 -13.28
N ASP A 138 12.69 -17.02 -13.10
CA ASP A 138 13.13 -17.59 -11.82
C ASP A 138 14.57 -17.15 -11.44
N MET A 139 15.23 -16.44 -12.35
CA MET A 139 16.61 -15.96 -12.16
C MET A 139 16.62 -14.61 -11.43
N PRO A 140 17.39 -14.48 -10.35
CA PRO A 140 17.50 -13.20 -9.65
C PRO A 140 18.16 -12.15 -10.55
N PRO A 141 17.70 -10.88 -10.50
CA PRO A 141 18.28 -9.83 -11.31
C PRO A 141 19.71 -9.50 -10.88
N ILE A 142 20.54 -9.04 -11.82
CA ILE A 142 21.87 -8.52 -11.50
C ILE A 142 21.70 -7.18 -10.78
N LEU A 143 22.12 -7.14 -9.52
CA LEU A 143 22.02 -5.96 -8.68
C LEU A 143 23.32 -5.14 -8.74
N ARG A 144 23.17 -3.83 -8.80
CA ARG A 144 24.28 -2.87 -8.68
C ARG A 144 23.86 -1.79 -7.71
N ASP A 145 24.69 -1.50 -6.74
CA ASP A 145 24.45 -0.43 -5.75
C ASP A 145 24.09 0.88 -6.42
N ARG A 146 23.10 1.57 -5.87
CA ARG A 146 22.65 2.88 -6.32
C ARG A 146 22.63 3.86 -5.16
N HIS A 147 22.85 5.13 -5.46
CA HIS A 147 22.67 6.17 -4.47
C HIS A 147 21.19 6.37 -4.17
N MET A 148 20.82 6.44 -2.89
CA MET A 148 19.48 6.73 -2.44
C MET A 148 19.49 7.73 -1.29
N THR A 149 18.73 8.79 -1.46
CA THR A 149 18.47 9.82 -0.44
C THR A 149 17.10 9.57 0.17
N VAL A 150 16.94 9.79 1.47
CA VAL A 150 15.66 9.73 2.15
C VAL A 150 15.37 11.03 2.89
N SER A 151 14.11 11.42 2.85
CA SER A 151 13.53 12.51 3.62
C SER A 151 12.26 12.01 4.29
N ARG A 152 12.40 11.50 5.54
CA ARG A 152 11.28 10.85 6.23
C ARG A 152 10.12 11.80 6.46
N GLN A 153 8.95 11.40 5.96
CA GLN A 153 7.69 12.12 6.05
C GLN A 153 6.95 11.74 7.35
N ASN A 154 7.34 12.33 8.48
CA ASN A 154 6.81 11.97 9.80
C ASN A 154 5.30 12.19 9.95
N HIS A 155 4.70 13.06 9.13
CA HIS A 155 3.25 13.29 9.12
C HIS A 155 2.44 12.08 8.64
N LEU A 156 3.07 11.13 7.92
CA LEU A 156 2.44 9.89 7.44
C LEU A 156 2.35 8.80 8.52
N VAL A 157 2.92 9.03 9.70
CA VAL A 157 2.86 8.09 10.84
C VAL A 157 2.30 8.81 12.05
N LYS A 158 1.37 8.17 12.73
CA LYS A 158 0.82 8.64 13.99
C LYS A 158 1.08 7.61 15.08
N ASP A 159 1.56 8.07 16.23
CA ASP A 159 1.69 7.22 17.42
C ASP A 159 0.34 7.06 18.14
N VAL A 160 0.33 6.19 19.15
CA VAL A 160 -0.89 5.88 19.92
C VAL A 160 -1.46 7.12 20.64
N THR A 161 -0.60 8.03 21.09
CA THR A 161 -1.02 9.26 21.78
C THR A 161 -1.70 10.22 20.81
N GLN A 162 -1.13 10.39 19.61
CA GLN A 162 -1.69 11.21 18.55
C GLN A 162 -3.03 10.66 18.06
N VAL A 163 -3.14 9.32 17.89
CA VAL A 163 -4.39 8.67 17.49
C VAL A 163 -5.46 8.83 18.58
N ALA A 164 -5.10 8.63 19.85
CA ALA A 164 -6.03 8.81 20.97
C ALA A 164 -6.52 10.27 21.08
N HIS A 165 -5.63 11.23 20.86
CA HIS A 165 -5.98 12.66 20.84
C HIS A 165 -6.96 12.98 19.71
N ALA A 166 -6.64 12.55 18.48
CA ALA A 166 -7.50 12.76 17.31
C ALA A 166 -8.89 12.11 17.49
N ALA A 167 -8.94 10.90 18.05
CA ALA A 167 -10.20 10.21 18.36
C ALA A 167 -11.06 10.98 19.38
N LYS A 168 -10.42 11.52 20.43
CA LYS A 168 -11.11 12.27 21.50
C LYS A 168 -11.68 13.60 21.01
N LEU A 169 -10.94 14.31 20.16
CA LEU A 169 -11.31 15.64 19.68
C LEU A 169 -12.10 15.64 18.37
N GLY A 170 -12.17 14.49 17.67
CA GLY A 170 -12.82 14.41 16.36
C GLY A 170 -12.07 15.17 15.26
N GLU A 171 -10.78 15.40 15.42
CA GLU A 171 -9.95 16.16 14.46
C GLU A 171 -9.67 15.39 13.16
N ALA A 172 -9.76 14.05 13.21
CA ALA A 172 -9.58 13.20 12.06
C ALA A 172 -10.52 11.99 12.11
N GLU A 173 -10.90 11.50 10.93
CA GLU A 173 -11.59 10.22 10.82
C GLU A 173 -10.57 9.07 10.91
N ILE A 174 -10.86 8.10 11.79
CA ILE A 174 -10.07 6.89 11.94
C ILE A 174 -10.76 5.79 11.13
N ILE A 175 -10.06 5.25 10.15
CA ILE A 175 -10.56 4.16 9.31
C ILE A 175 -9.84 2.87 9.67
N ASP A 176 -10.62 1.82 9.95
CA ASP A 176 -10.12 0.47 10.16
C ASP A 176 -10.37 -0.36 8.90
N ALA A 177 -9.30 -0.78 8.24
CA ALA A 177 -9.35 -1.53 6.99
C ALA A 177 -9.46 -3.05 7.18
N ARG A 178 -9.53 -3.55 8.43
CA ARG A 178 -9.70 -4.99 8.71
C ARG A 178 -11.10 -5.47 8.33
N GLY A 179 -11.25 -6.80 8.17
CA GLY A 179 -12.57 -7.42 7.95
C GLY A 179 -13.56 -7.10 9.07
N ALA A 180 -14.85 -7.02 8.74
CA ALA A 180 -15.91 -6.57 9.64
C ALA A 180 -15.99 -7.40 10.94
N ALA A 181 -15.81 -8.72 10.88
CA ALA A 181 -15.85 -9.59 12.05
C ALA A 181 -14.73 -9.26 13.06
N ARG A 182 -13.51 -8.95 12.58
CA ARG A 182 -12.39 -8.49 13.42
C ARG A 182 -12.67 -7.11 14.02
N PHE A 183 -13.21 -6.20 13.22
CA PHE A 183 -13.59 -4.87 13.69
C PHE A 183 -14.61 -4.94 14.82
N LYS A 184 -15.61 -5.80 14.70
CA LYS A 184 -16.66 -5.98 15.73
C LYS A 184 -16.18 -6.78 16.95
N GLY A 185 -15.02 -7.46 16.85
CA GLY A 185 -14.52 -8.34 17.90
C GLY A 185 -15.21 -9.71 17.95
N GLU A 186 -15.89 -10.11 16.88
CA GLU A 186 -16.60 -11.38 16.76
C GLU A 186 -15.65 -12.56 16.53
N VAL A 187 -14.41 -12.29 16.11
CA VAL A 187 -13.37 -13.30 15.90
C VAL A 187 -12.07 -12.84 16.59
N PRO A 188 -11.22 -13.80 17.02
CA PRO A 188 -9.93 -13.47 17.61
C PRO A 188 -9.00 -12.80 16.60
N GLU A 189 -8.02 -12.05 17.12
CA GLU A 189 -6.94 -11.53 16.29
C GLU A 189 -6.00 -12.66 15.87
N PRO A 190 -5.44 -12.61 14.63
CA PRO A 190 -4.52 -13.63 14.12
C PRO A 190 -3.22 -13.76 14.95
N ARG A 191 -2.86 -12.71 15.69
CA ARG A 191 -1.67 -12.71 16.57
C ARG A 191 -2.08 -12.88 18.01
N PRO A 192 -1.44 -13.80 18.77
CA PRO A 192 -1.71 -14.01 20.18
C PRO A 192 -1.50 -12.74 21.01
N GLY A 193 -2.30 -12.57 22.05
CA GLY A 193 -2.15 -11.47 23.01
C GLY A 193 -2.72 -10.13 22.56
N LEU A 194 -3.28 -10.02 21.37
CA LEU A 194 -3.97 -8.82 20.92
C LEU A 194 -5.43 -8.82 21.36
N ARG A 195 -5.90 -7.64 21.80
CA ARG A 195 -7.29 -7.42 22.17
C ARG A 195 -8.17 -7.32 20.93
N SER A 196 -9.30 -8.03 20.92
CA SER A 196 -10.32 -7.94 19.87
C SER A 196 -11.07 -6.61 19.93
N GLY A 197 -11.71 -6.23 18.81
CA GLY A 197 -12.49 -5.00 18.68
C GLY A 197 -11.72 -3.91 17.93
N HIS A 198 -12.15 -2.66 18.10
CA HIS A 198 -11.66 -1.50 17.33
C HIS A 198 -11.42 -0.27 18.19
N ILE A 199 -10.77 0.74 17.63
CA ILE A 199 -10.58 2.05 18.26
C ILE A 199 -11.95 2.75 18.35
N PRO A 200 -12.39 3.23 19.54
CA PRO A 200 -13.66 3.91 19.68
C PRO A 200 -13.82 5.06 18.69
N GLY A 201 -14.97 5.12 18.01
CA GLY A 201 -15.27 6.12 16.98
C GLY A 201 -14.67 5.86 15.60
N SER A 202 -13.88 4.81 15.40
CA SER A 202 -13.38 4.44 14.08
C SER A 202 -14.49 3.89 13.17
N LYS A 203 -14.32 4.09 11.85
CA LYS A 203 -15.20 3.55 10.81
C LYS A 203 -14.56 2.33 10.16
N ASN A 204 -15.34 1.29 9.93
CA ASN A 204 -14.83 0.11 9.22
C ASN A 204 -15.02 0.25 7.71
N VAL A 205 -13.92 0.13 6.98
CA VAL A 205 -13.89 0.03 5.52
C VAL A 205 -12.98 -1.15 5.18
N PRO A 206 -13.51 -2.38 5.16
CA PRO A 206 -12.70 -3.56 4.88
C PRO A 206 -11.99 -3.43 3.53
N TYR A 207 -10.67 -3.59 3.50
CA TYR A 207 -9.88 -3.44 2.26
C TYR A 207 -10.39 -4.34 1.12
N ALA A 208 -10.87 -5.53 1.45
CA ALA A 208 -11.42 -6.47 0.46
C ALA A 208 -12.63 -5.92 -0.30
N THR A 209 -13.39 -4.97 0.28
CA THR A 209 -14.52 -4.32 -0.40
C THR A 209 -14.10 -3.29 -1.45
N LEU A 210 -12.81 -2.95 -1.47
CA LEU A 210 -12.21 -2.04 -2.43
C LEU A 210 -11.68 -2.78 -3.67
N LEU A 211 -11.72 -4.11 -3.66
CA LEU A 211 -11.19 -4.96 -4.73
C LEU A 211 -12.31 -5.64 -5.51
N ASN A 212 -12.05 -5.86 -6.78
CA ASN A 212 -12.81 -6.77 -7.62
C ASN A 212 -12.50 -8.24 -7.27
N ALA A 213 -13.31 -9.17 -7.76
CA ALA A 213 -13.12 -10.60 -7.52
C ALA A 213 -11.79 -11.15 -8.08
N ASP A 214 -11.20 -10.48 -9.08
CA ASP A 214 -9.92 -10.83 -9.69
C ASP A 214 -8.71 -10.17 -8.98
N GLY A 215 -8.93 -9.52 -7.83
CA GLY A 215 -7.88 -8.86 -7.05
C GLY A 215 -7.44 -7.50 -7.58
N THR A 216 -8.07 -6.99 -8.64
CA THR A 216 -7.81 -5.64 -9.14
C THR A 216 -8.55 -4.58 -8.30
N ALA A 217 -8.13 -3.32 -8.43
CA ALA A 217 -8.81 -2.20 -7.78
C ALA A 217 -10.23 -2.05 -8.30
N GLY A 218 -11.20 -2.00 -7.38
CA GLY A 218 -12.61 -1.85 -7.69
C GLY A 218 -12.98 -0.44 -8.21
N PRO A 219 -14.18 -0.27 -8.76
CA PRO A 219 -14.67 1.02 -9.22
C PRO A 219 -14.65 2.06 -8.09
N GLY A 220 -14.02 3.20 -8.33
CA GLY A 220 -13.93 4.28 -7.35
C GLY A 220 -12.71 4.22 -6.43
N THR A 221 -11.95 3.15 -6.42
CA THR A 221 -10.72 3.04 -5.61
C THR A 221 -9.68 4.06 -6.05
N CYS A 222 -9.51 4.28 -7.37
CA CYS A 222 -8.53 5.22 -7.93
C CYS A 222 -9.06 6.66 -8.07
N ASN A 223 -10.37 6.84 -8.25
CA ASN A 223 -10.95 8.16 -8.48
C ASN A 223 -11.25 8.95 -7.19
N ASN A 224 -11.18 8.30 -6.03
CA ASN A 224 -11.49 8.92 -4.73
C ASN A 224 -10.24 9.27 -3.90
N TRP A 225 -9.04 8.99 -4.42
CA TRP A 225 -7.79 9.37 -3.79
C TRP A 225 -7.25 10.65 -4.43
N THR A 226 -7.66 11.79 -3.91
CA THR A 226 -7.00 13.04 -4.26
C THR A 226 -5.93 13.33 -3.21
N SER A 227 -4.68 13.47 -3.63
CA SER A 227 -3.67 14.11 -2.80
C SER A 227 -4.02 15.59 -2.72
N SER A 228 -4.46 16.09 -1.57
CA SER A 228 -4.38 17.50 -1.29
C SER A 228 -2.89 17.89 -1.29
N GLY A 229 -2.56 19.10 -1.75
CA GLY A 229 -1.18 19.59 -1.85
C GLY A 229 -0.37 19.59 -0.54
N ASP A 230 -1.01 19.23 0.58
CA ASP A 230 -0.42 19.05 1.91
C ASP A 230 -0.02 17.59 2.23
N GLY A 231 -0.14 16.66 1.24
CA GLY A 231 0.17 15.24 1.43
C GLY A 231 -0.89 14.45 2.21
N SER A 232 -2.03 15.04 2.57
CA SER A 232 -3.14 14.32 3.19
C SER A 232 -3.99 13.60 2.13
N PHE A 233 -4.35 12.35 2.40
CA PHE A 233 -5.27 11.60 1.57
C PHE A 233 -6.69 11.79 2.09
N ARG A 234 -7.57 12.37 1.26
CA ARG A 234 -9.01 12.44 1.55
C ARG A 234 -9.76 11.42 0.72
N TRP A 235 -10.56 10.61 1.37
CA TRP A 235 -11.54 9.81 0.67
C TRP A 235 -12.81 10.64 0.38
N LEU A 236 -13.10 10.88 -0.91
CA LEU A 236 -14.33 11.53 -1.31
C LEU A 236 -15.45 10.47 -1.36
N THR A 237 -16.21 10.35 -0.29
CA THR A 237 -17.52 9.69 -0.37
C THR A 237 -18.44 10.57 -1.20
N GLY A 238 -18.78 10.10 -2.41
CA GLY A 238 -19.73 10.79 -3.29
C GLY A 238 -21.16 10.74 -2.75
N SER A 239 -21.46 11.51 -1.72
CA SER A 239 -22.82 11.90 -1.39
C SER A 239 -23.02 13.35 -1.82
N PRO A 240 -23.99 13.65 -2.70
CA PRO A 240 -24.27 15.03 -3.06
C PRO A 240 -24.70 15.79 -1.80
N ARG A 241 -23.94 16.82 -1.42
CA ARG A 241 -24.36 17.75 -0.34
C ARG A 241 -25.72 18.29 -0.73
N ARG A 242 -26.79 17.94 0.02
CA ARG A 242 -28.04 18.67 -0.02
C ARG A 242 -27.74 20.10 0.37
N LYS A 243 -27.94 21.04 -0.57
CA LYS A 243 -27.94 22.48 -0.29
C LYS A 243 -28.97 22.73 0.81
N PRO A 244 -28.65 23.52 1.86
CA PRO A 244 -29.66 23.94 2.82
C PRO A 244 -30.75 24.73 2.10
N ARG A 245 -32.01 24.34 2.32
CA ARG A 245 -33.16 25.12 1.86
C ARG A 245 -33.07 26.49 2.50
N ARG A 246 -32.99 27.54 1.70
CA ARG A 246 -33.28 28.92 2.15
C ARG A 246 -34.75 28.94 2.57
N THR A 247 -35.02 29.10 3.84
CA THR A 247 -36.31 29.53 4.32
C THR A 247 -36.46 31.00 3.97
N GLY A 248 -37.27 31.28 2.96
CA GLY A 248 -37.69 32.64 2.65
C GLY A 248 -38.64 33.10 3.75
N SER A 249 -38.27 34.15 4.45
CA SER A 249 -39.19 34.98 5.24
C SER A 249 -39.99 35.84 4.26
N ALA A 250 -41.31 35.70 4.30
CA ALA A 250 -42.23 36.60 3.64
C ALA A 250 -42.29 37.94 4.39
N PRO A 251 -42.43 39.08 3.70
CA PRO A 251 -42.71 40.36 4.32
C PRO A 251 -44.24 40.53 4.53
N SER A 252 -44.59 41.00 5.66
CA SER A 252 -45.89 41.68 5.93
C SER A 252 -45.80 43.14 5.59
#